data_8036ed6d6e6b6cb0a4652b5944cfa9df
#
_entry.id   8036ed6d6e6b6cb0a4652b5944cfa9df
#
_cell.length_a   1.000
_cell.length_b   1.000
_cell.length_c   1.000
_cell.angle_alpha   90.00
_cell.angle_beta   90.00
_cell.angle_gamma   90.00
#
_symmetry.space_group_name_H-M   'P 1'
#
loop_
_entity.id
_entity.type
_entity.pdbx_description
1 polymer ?
#
loop_
_entity_poly.entity_id
_entity_poly.type
_entity_poly.pdbx_seq_one_letter_code
_entity_poly.pdbx_strand_id
1 'polypeptide(L)'
;MAEGIDKLKREFLEHLEIEKGSALRTVENYEHYLTRFFEFGKIKSAGDITDTSVREFRLWLNRQVTGNNRATGGTVSKKTQNYYMIALRVFLKYLAKREIKALPADRIELAKVGERQLDLITNQELTKLLNSPNGSTLKDLRDKAILELLFSTGLRVSELCSLGSDINLNTDELSIRGKGGKVRVVFISDSAKNAVKKYLNSRKDMSEALFVQITDETNKKRSNLK
;
A
#
# COMPACT_ATOMS: atom_id res chain seq x y z
N MET A 1 11.12 -26.06 28.20
CA MET A 1 10.64 -26.46 26.83
C MET A 1 10.75 -25.23 25.93
N ALA A 2 11.28 -25.38 24.71
CA ALA A 2 11.34 -24.27 23.77
C ALA A 2 9.91 -23.85 23.39
N GLU A 3 9.63 -22.55 23.44
CA GLU A 3 8.32 -22.03 23.01
C GLU A 3 8.16 -22.22 21.51
N GLY A 4 6.93 -22.62 21.10
CA GLY A 4 6.60 -22.82 19.69
C GLY A 4 6.64 -21.50 18.93
N ILE A 5 7.12 -21.55 17.68
CA ILE A 5 7.31 -20.34 16.86
C ILE A 5 6.03 -19.56 16.62
N ASP A 6 4.86 -20.24 16.51
CA ASP A 6 3.57 -19.57 16.31
C ASP A 6 3.14 -18.76 17.52
N LYS A 7 3.44 -19.24 18.75
CA LYS A 7 3.21 -18.48 19.98
C LYS A 7 4.09 -17.23 19.97
N LEU A 8 5.38 -17.37 19.69
CA LEU A 8 6.33 -16.25 19.63
C LEU A 8 5.96 -15.23 18.55
N LYS A 9 5.49 -15.70 17.39
CA LYS A 9 4.98 -14.81 16.31
C LYS A 9 3.78 -14.00 16.78
N ARG A 10 2.80 -14.66 17.41
CA ARG A 10 1.60 -13.98 17.92
C ARG A 10 1.94 -12.91 18.95
N GLU A 11 2.75 -13.25 19.97
CA GLU A 11 3.18 -12.31 21.00
C GLU A 11 3.97 -11.11 20.40
N PHE A 12 4.76 -11.37 19.36
CA PHE A 12 5.45 -10.30 18.63
C PHE A 12 4.47 -9.37 17.89
N LEU A 13 3.45 -9.90 17.24
CA LEU A 13 2.44 -9.10 16.54
C LEU A 13 1.63 -8.26 17.53
N GLU A 14 1.23 -8.83 18.67
CA GLU A 14 0.59 -8.13 19.79
C GLU A 14 1.50 -6.99 20.32
N HIS A 15 2.80 -7.25 20.49
CA HIS A 15 3.77 -6.23 20.87
C HIS A 15 3.86 -5.09 19.85
N LEU A 16 3.84 -5.41 18.54
CA LEU A 16 3.84 -4.37 17.50
C LEU A 16 2.58 -3.51 17.55
N GLU A 17 1.44 -4.11 17.78
CA GLU A 17 0.15 -3.42 17.83
C GLU A 17 0.03 -2.56 19.09
N ILE A 18 0.21 -3.16 20.26
CA ILE A 18 -0.09 -2.55 21.56
C ILE A 18 1.06 -1.65 22.03
N GLU A 19 2.29 -2.19 22.11
CA GLU A 19 3.40 -1.45 22.71
C GLU A 19 4.08 -0.50 21.70
N LYS A 20 4.06 -0.84 20.40
CA LYS A 20 4.64 0.01 19.34
C LYS A 20 3.61 0.92 18.67
N GLY A 21 2.32 0.72 18.89
CA GLY A 21 1.26 1.49 18.25
C GLY A 21 1.30 1.39 16.71
N SER A 22 1.73 0.24 16.18
CA SER A 22 1.82 0.05 14.73
C SER A 22 0.43 -0.02 14.12
N ALA A 23 0.24 0.59 12.94
CA ALA A 23 -1.02 0.46 12.22
C ALA A 23 -1.30 -1.01 11.87
N LEU A 24 -2.57 -1.44 11.95
CA LEU A 24 -3.02 -2.81 11.66
C LEU A 24 -2.43 -3.35 10.35
N ARG A 25 -2.44 -2.53 9.29
CA ARG A 25 -1.83 -2.91 7.99
C ARG A 25 -0.34 -3.24 8.09
N THR A 26 0.37 -2.63 9.01
CA THR A 26 1.78 -2.94 9.26
C THR A 26 1.91 -4.29 9.95
N VAL A 27 1.07 -4.56 10.95
CA VAL A 27 1.03 -5.84 11.68
C VAL A 27 0.70 -6.98 10.72
N GLU A 28 -0.34 -6.84 9.88
CA GLU A 28 -0.72 -7.80 8.83
C GLU A 28 0.44 -8.11 7.86
N ASN A 29 1.17 -7.07 7.43
CA ASN A 29 2.33 -7.28 6.56
C ASN A 29 3.45 -8.07 7.26
N TYR A 30 3.73 -7.79 8.53
CA TYR A 30 4.72 -8.53 9.31
C TYR A 30 4.29 -9.98 9.50
N GLU A 31 3.01 -10.21 9.82
CA GLU A 31 2.45 -11.55 9.92
C GLU A 31 2.64 -12.32 8.61
N HIS A 32 2.23 -11.74 7.48
CA HIS A 32 2.39 -12.34 6.16
C HIS A 32 3.86 -12.71 5.86
N TYR A 33 4.79 -11.80 6.14
CA TYR A 33 6.21 -12.04 5.84
C TYR A 33 6.79 -13.14 6.72
N LEU A 34 6.50 -13.14 8.01
CA LEU A 34 7.00 -14.15 8.95
C LEU A 34 6.37 -15.51 8.69
N THR A 35 5.05 -15.59 8.49
CA THR A 35 4.33 -16.82 8.19
C THR A 35 4.94 -17.50 6.97
N ARG A 36 5.15 -16.76 5.88
CA ARG A 36 5.71 -17.31 4.65
C ARG A 36 7.15 -17.83 4.83
N PHE A 37 7.96 -17.19 5.67
CA PHE A 37 9.29 -17.67 6.02
C PHE A 37 9.21 -18.95 6.87
N PHE A 38 8.35 -18.98 7.89
CA PHE A 38 8.20 -20.14 8.76
C PHE A 38 7.67 -21.38 8.04
N GLU A 39 6.69 -21.20 7.17
CA GLU A 39 6.15 -22.27 6.32
C GLU A 39 7.21 -22.84 5.37
N PHE A 40 7.93 -21.97 4.66
CA PHE A 40 9.01 -22.39 3.76
C PHE A 40 10.10 -23.18 4.47
N GLY A 41 10.62 -22.65 5.58
CA GLY A 41 11.71 -23.25 6.36
C GLY A 41 11.26 -24.34 7.31
N LYS A 42 9.94 -24.65 7.40
CA LYS A 42 9.36 -25.56 8.39
C LYS A 42 9.83 -25.25 9.82
N ILE A 43 9.93 -23.94 10.12
CA ILE A 43 10.42 -23.42 11.39
C ILE A 43 9.40 -23.74 12.50
N LYS A 44 9.84 -24.44 13.54
CA LYS A 44 8.99 -24.82 14.70
C LYS A 44 9.39 -24.11 15.97
N SER A 45 10.63 -23.67 16.06
CA SER A 45 11.21 -22.98 17.22
C SER A 45 12.12 -21.84 16.77
N ALA A 46 12.46 -20.94 17.68
CA ALA A 46 13.41 -19.84 17.42
C ALA A 46 14.79 -20.33 17.00
N GLY A 47 15.22 -21.51 17.50
CA GLY A 47 16.50 -22.12 17.16
C GLY A 47 16.60 -22.64 15.73
N ASP A 48 15.48 -22.87 15.04
CA ASP A 48 15.46 -23.33 13.65
C ASP A 48 15.75 -22.17 12.67
N ILE A 49 15.73 -20.93 13.15
CA ILE A 49 16.11 -19.75 12.37
C ILE A 49 17.64 -19.69 12.34
N THR A 50 18.22 -20.16 11.25
CA THR A 50 19.66 -20.25 11.03
C THR A 50 20.09 -19.43 9.81
N ASP A 51 21.40 -19.16 9.67
CA ASP A 51 21.92 -18.54 8.43
C ASP A 51 21.54 -19.33 7.18
N THR A 52 21.53 -20.66 7.29
CA THR A 52 21.14 -21.54 6.18
C THR A 52 19.68 -21.39 5.81
N SER A 53 18.76 -21.45 6.79
CA SER A 53 17.32 -21.29 6.50
C SER A 53 16.99 -19.91 5.89
N VAL A 54 17.66 -18.86 6.35
CA VAL A 54 17.50 -17.50 5.78
C VAL A 54 18.04 -17.43 4.35
N ARG A 55 19.22 -18.00 4.08
CA ARG A 55 19.84 -18.02 2.77
C ARG A 55 18.97 -18.79 1.77
N GLU A 56 18.47 -19.96 2.12
CA GLU A 56 17.61 -20.78 1.29
C GLU A 56 16.28 -20.08 0.98
N PHE A 57 15.68 -19.46 1.98
CA PHE A 57 14.47 -18.65 1.78
C PHE A 57 14.68 -17.49 0.83
N ARG A 58 15.80 -16.75 0.95
CA ARG A 58 16.12 -15.65 0.04
C ARG A 58 16.28 -16.16 -1.40
N LEU A 59 16.95 -17.28 -1.57
CA LEU A 59 17.16 -17.89 -2.89
C LEU A 59 15.83 -18.32 -3.51
N TRP A 60 14.99 -18.97 -2.71
CA TRP A 60 13.65 -19.35 -3.11
C TRP A 60 12.80 -18.13 -3.46
N LEU A 61 12.77 -17.11 -2.62
CA LEU A 61 11.99 -15.90 -2.82
C LEU A 61 12.40 -15.16 -4.11
N ASN A 62 13.72 -15.14 -4.41
CA ASN A 62 14.25 -14.54 -5.64
C ASN A 62 13.76 -15.23 -6.91
N ARG A 63 13.37 -16.50 -6.82
CA ARG A 63 12.86 -17.30 -7.94
C ARG A 63 11.34 -17.29 -8.06
N GLN A 64 10.63 -16.68 -7.11
CA GLN A 64 9.17 -16.62 -7.16
C GLN A 64 8.71 -15.61 -8.20
N VAL A 65 7.78 -16.03 -9.05
CA VAL A 65 7.14 -15.13 -10.02
C VAL A 65 6.04 -14.33 -9.34
N THR A 66 5.99 -13.03 -9.55
CA THR A 66 4.94 -12.17 -8.99
C THR A 66 3.69 -12.19 -9.88
N GLY A 67 2.51 -12.05 -9.25
CA GLY A 67 1.22 -12.07 -9.95
C GLY A 67 1.12 -11.06 -11.10
N ASN A 68 1.63 -9.85 -10.90
CA ASN A 68 1.61 -8.78 -11.90
C ASN A 68 2.63 -8.96 -13.03
N ASN A 69 3.65 -9.80 -12.83
CA ASN A 69 4.74 -10.01 -13.77
C ASN A 69 4.73 -11.42 -14.42
N ARG A 70 3.65 -12.18 -14.24
CA ARG A 70 3.54 -13.53 -14.83
C ARG A 70 3.71 -13.52 -16.35
N ALA A 71 3.17 -12.50 -17.03
CA ALA A 71 3.28 -12.35 -18.47
C ALA A 71 4.69 -11.94 -18.94
N THR A 72 5.47 -11.28 -18.07
CA THR A 72 6.83 -10.76 -18.38
C THR A 72 7.95 -11.61 -17.78
N GLY A 73 7.63 -12.67 -17.03
CA GLY A 73 8.61 -13.52 -16.36
C GLY A 73 9.35 -12.85 -15.20
N GLY A 74 8.85 -11.71 -14.71
CA GLY A 74 9.49 -10.98 -13.63
C GLY A 74 9.38 -11.68 -12.28
N THR A 75 10.47 -11.76 -11.53
CA THR A 75 10.54 -12.33 -10.20
C THR A 75 10.34 -11.27 -9.11
N VAL A 76 10.22 -11.70 -7.84
CA VAL A 76 10.07 -10.80 -6.69
C VAL A 76 11.25 -9.81 -6.62
N SER A 77 10.96 -8.50 -6.66
CA SER A 77 11.96 -7.45 -6.64
C SER A 77 12.83 -7.48 -5.38
N LYS A 78 14.09 -7.03 -5.47
CA LYS A 78 15.00 -6.92 -4.32
C LYS A 78 14.39 -6.08 -3.19
N LYS A 79 13.63 -5.03 -3.53
CA LYS A 79 12.92 -4.19 -2.57
C LYS A 79 11.88 -4.99 -1.79
N THR A 80 11.09 -5.81 -2.46
CA THR A 80 10.10 -6.69 -1.83
C THR A 80 10.79 -7.77 -0.98
N GLN A 81 11.88 -8.37 -1.48
CA GLN A 81 12.67 -9.33 -0.69
C GLN A 81 13.19 -8.70 0.60
N ASN A 82 13.63 -7.44 0.56
CA ASN A 82 14.08 -6.72 1.75
C ASN A 82 12.96 -6.53 2.79
N TYR A 83 11.69 -6.40 2.40
CA TYR A 83 10.60 -6.33 3.38
C TYR A 83 10.47 -7.59 4.22
N TYR A 84 10.66 -8.78 3.63
CA TYR A 84 10.71 -10.04 4.37
C TYR A 84 11.89 -10.07 5.34
N MET A 85 13.06 -9.63 4.88
CA MET A 85 14.27 -9.60 5.72
C MET A 85 14.16 -8.58 6.86
N ILE A 86 13.53 -7.43 6.61
CA ILE A 86 13.27 -6.41 7.65
C ILE A 86 12.33 -6.99 8.72
N ALA A 87 11.25 -7.64 8.31
CA ALA A 87 10.33 -8.27 9.26
C ALA A 87 11.04 -9.30 10.14
N LEU A 88 11.86 -10.18 9.53
CA LEU A 88 12.63 -11.16 10.24
C LEU A 88 13.66 -10.53 11.21
N ARG A 89 14.38 -9.47 10.78
CA ARG A 89 15.31 -8.73 11.67
C ARG A 89 14.60 -8.14 12.88
N VAL A 90 13.42 -7.55 12.69
CA VAL A 90 12.65 -6.95 13.79
C VAL A 90 12.15 -8.03 14.74
N PHE A 91 11.70 -9.16 14.22
CA PHE A 91 11.31 -10.31 15.02
C PHE A 91 12.49 -10.87 15.85
N LEU A 92 13.64 -11.07 15.22
CA LEU A 92 14.84 -11.54 15.93
C LEU A 92 15.30 -10.54 17.02
N LYS A 93 15.22 -9.23 16.77
CA LYS A 93 15.48 -8.21 17.81
C LYS A 93 14.50 -8.30 18.97
N TYR A 94 13.24 -8.60 18.69
CA TYR A 94 12.23 -8.83 19.73
C TYR A 94 12.56 -10.06 20.58
N LEU A 95 12.93 -11.19 19.94
CA LEU A 95 13.35 -12.39 20.65
C LEU A 95 14.59 -12.14 21.53
N ALA A 96 15.60 -11.43 20.99
CA ALA A 96 16.82 -11.10 21.74
C ALA A 96 16.52 -10.25 23.00
N LYS A 97 15.57 -9.31 22.93
CA LYS A 97 15.13 -8.52 24.11
C LYS A 97 14.44 -9.36 25.19
N ARG A 98 13.91 -10.51 24.82
CA ARG A 98 13.28 -11.48 25.73
C ARG A 98 14.22 -12.61 26.12
N GLU A 99 15.51 -12.48 25.82
CA GLU A 99 16.54 -13.46 26.11
C GLU A 99 16.29 -14.85 25.47
N ILE A 100 15.44 -14.87 24.42
CA ILE A 100 15.16 -16.08 23.65
C ILE A 100 16.28 -16.30 22.65
N LYS A 101 16.99 -17.41 22.78
CA LYS A 101 18.13 -17.76 21.92
C LYS A 101 17.67 -18.02 20.48
N ALA A 102 18.17 -17.21 19.55
CA ALA A 102 17.90 -17.29 18.11
C ALA A 102 19.10 -16.74 17.33
N LEU A 103 19.02 -16.76 16.00
CA LEU A 103 20.00 -16.09 15.13
C LEU A 103 20.08 -14.60 15.48
N PRO A 104 21.28 -14.02 15.68
CA PRO A 104 21.44 -12.58 15.88
C PRO A 104 20.89 -11.78 14.68
N ALA A 105 20.14 -10.73 14.96
CA ALA A 105 19.43 -9.96 13.93
C ALA A 105 20.36 -9.23 12.94
N ASP A 106 21.58 -8.91 13.34
CA ASP A 106 22.64 -8.28 12.52
C ASP A 106 23.20 -9.23 11.45
N ARG A 107 23.06 -10.54 11.63
CA ARG A 107 23.42 -11.54 10.61
C ARG A 107 22.55 -11.46 9.35
N ILE A 108 21.40 -10.80 9.44
CA ILE A 108 20.52 -10.64 8.30
C ILE A 108 20.87 -9.36 7.54
N GLU A 109 21.61 -9.49 6.47
CA GLU A 109 21.93 -8.37 5.58
C GLU A 109 20.77 -8.06 4.64
N LEU A 110 20.63 -6.79 4.27
CA LEU A 110 19.67 -6.35 3.26
C LEU A 110 20.35 -6.23 1.88
N ALA A 111 19.66 -6.65 0.83
CA ALA A 111 20.16 -6.49 -0.52
C ALA A 111 20.28 -4.99 -0.87
N LYS A 112 21.36 -4.60 -1.53
CA LYS A 112 21.49 -3.26 -2.13
C LYS A 112 20.43 -3.09 -3.20
N VAL A 113 19.60 -2.05 -3.06
CA VAL A 113 18.58 -1.65 -4.03
C VAL A 113 19.11 -0.41 -4.72
N GLY A 114 19.16 -0.42 -6.05
CA GLY A 114 19.54 0.75 -6.83
C GLY A 114 18.56 1.92 -6.59
N GLU A 115 19.05 3.13 -6.75
CA GLU A 115 18.22 4.32 -6.73
C GLU A 115 17.18 4.26 -7.85
N ARG A 116 15.96 4.66 -7.53
CA ARG A 116 14.90 4.75 -8.53
C ARG A 116 15.10 6.05 -9.32
N GLN A 117 15.42 5.93 -10.58
CA GLN A 117 15.25 7.04 -11.51
C GLN A 117 13.74 7.26 -11.73
N LEU A 118 13.31 8.48 -11.51
CA LEU A 118 11.92 8.90 -11.75
C LEU A 118 11.90 9.57 -13.12
N ASP A 119 11.25 8.91 -14.08
CA ASP A 119 10.88 9.58 -15.32
C ASP A 119 9.74 10.55 -15.01
N LEU A 120 10.06 11.84 -15.03
CA LEU A 120 9.06 12.88 -14.82
C LEU A 120 8.36 13.16 -16.14
N ILE A 121 7.04 13.26 -16.10
CA ILE A 121 6.25 13.65 -17.28
C ILE A 121 6.53 15.11 -17.63
N THR A 122 6.52 15.41 -18.91
CA THR A 122 6.65 16.78 -19.42
C THR A 122 5.36 17.58 -19.23
N ASN A 123 5.44 18.90 -19.27
CA ASN A 123 4.25 19.76 -19.21
C ASN A 123 3.23 19.45 -20.32
N GLN A 124 3.71 19.07 -21.51
CA GLN A 124 2.83 18.68 -22.63
C GLN A 124 2.10 17.38 -22.34
N GLU A 125 2.76 16.37 -21.79
CA GLU A 125 2.14 15.10 -21.40
C GLU A 125 1.16 15.31 -20.24
N LEU A 126 1.52 16.14 -19.26
CA LEU A 126 0.61 16.51 -18.16
C LEU A 126 -0.66 17.16 -18.70
N THR A 127 -0.54 18.13 -19.59
CA THR A 127 -1.69 18.81 -20.22
C THR A 127 -2.57 17.82 -20.98
N LYS A 128 -1.97 16.91 -21.74
CA LYS A 128 -2.70 15.84 -22.44
C LYS A 128 -3.43 14.92 -21.44
N LEU A 129 -2.77 14.54 -20.35
CA LEU A 129 -3.36 13.69 -19.30
C LEU A 129 -4.57 14.39 -18.65
N LEU A 130 -4.40 15.64 -18.21
CA LEU A 130 -5.49 16.42 -17.58
C LEU A 130 -6.68 16.64 -18.52
N ASN A 131 -6.45 16.73 -19.81
CA ASN A 131 -7.50 16.93 -20.81
C ASN A 131 -8.02 15.63 -21.45
N SER A 132 -7.51 14.47 -21.03
CA SER A 132 -7.98 13.19 -21.59
C SER A 132 -9.44 12.88 -21.29
N PRO A 133 -10.01 13.20 -20.10
CA PRO A 133 -11.44 13.14 -19.88
C PRO A 133 -12.09 14.40 -20.45
N ASN A 134 -12.58 14.36 -21.68
CA ASN A 134 -13.15 15.52 -22.41
C ASN A 134 -14.65 15.42 -22.71
N GLY A 135 -15.29 14.34 -22.26
CA GLY A 135 -16.73 14.11 -22.43
C GLY A 135 -17.58 14.77 -21.35
N SER A 136 -18.89 14.60 -21.48
CA SER A 136 -19.92 15.09 -20.54
C SER A 136 -20.58 13.97 -19.74
N THR A 137 -20.10 12.73 -19.88
CA THR A 137 -20.64 11.62 -19.09
C THR A 137 -20.22 11.76 -17.62
N LEU A 138 -21.00 11.20 -16.71
CA LEU A 138 -20.66 11.21 -15.28
C LEU A 138 -19.26 10.64 -15.03
N LYS A 139 -18.83 9.64 -15.80
CA LYS A 139 -17.51 9.05 -15.76
C LYS A 139 -16.42 10.05 -16.15
N ASP A 140 -16.61 10.76 -17.27
CA ASP A 140 -15.64 11.76 -17.73
C ASP A 140 -15.49 12.90 -16.72
N LEU A 141 -16.62 13.39 -16.19
CA LEU A 141 -16.64 14.43 -15.16
C LEU A 141 -15.93 13.97 -13.87
N ARG A 142 -16.17 12.72 -13.44
CA ARG A 142 -15.47 12.13 -12.29
C ARG A 142 -13.97 12.04 -12.53
N ASP A 143 -13.57 11.47 -13.67
CA ASP A 143 -12.18 11.24 -14.00
C ASP A 143 -11.42 12.57 -14.15
N LYS A 144 -12.05 13.59 -14.72
CA LYS A 144 -11.52 14.96 -14.75
C LYS A 144 -11.33 15.53 -13.35
N ALA A 145 -12.32 15.42 -12.49
CA ALA A 145 -12.25 15.90 -11.11
C ALA A 145 -11.14 15.19 -10.30
N ILE A 146 -10.97 13.88 -10.48
CA ILE A 146 -9.90 13.10 -9.87
C ILE A 146 -8.52 13.61 -10.30
N LEU A 147 -8.30 13.78 -11.60
CA LEU A 147 -7.00 14.23 -12.13
C LEU A 147 -6.65 15.64 -11.68
N GLU A 148 -7.61 16.58 -11.74
CA GLU A 148 -7.43 17.96 -11.29
C GLU A 148 -7.13 18.05 -9.78
N LEU A 149 -7.85 17.28 -8.95
CA LEU A 149 -7.58 17.21 -7.51
C LEU A 149 -6.20 16.65 -7.22
N LEU A 150 -5.82 15.52 -7.83
CA LEU A 150 -4.51 14.91 -7.61
C LEU A 150 -3.39 15.87 -8.01
N PHE A 151 -3.52 16.55 -9.15
CA PHE A 151 -2.52 17.49 -9.63
C PHE A 151 -2.41 18.72 -8.71
N SER A 152 -3.55 19.30 -8.33
CA SER A 152 -3.59 20.51 -7.50
C SER A 152 -3.06 20.27 -6.08
N THR A 153 -3.44 19.14 -5.47
CA THR A 153 -3.25 18.94 -4.01
C THR A 153 -2.11 17.99 -3.65
N GLY A 154 -1.62 17.19 -4.61
CA GLY A 154 -0.64 16.13 -4.36
C GLY A 154 -1.12 15.05 -3.39
N LEU A 155 -2.44 14.80 -3.32
CA LEU A 155 -3.03 13.78 -2.47
C LEU A 155 -2.55 12.37 -2.88
N ARG A 156 -2.40 11.50 -1.87
CA ARG A 156 -2.30 10.07 -2.15
C ARG A 156 -3.65 9.52 -2.61
N VAL A 157 -3.63 8.47 -3.43
CA VAL A 157 -4.88 7.85 -3.89
C VAL A 157 -5.81 7.47 -2.73
N SER A 158 -5.27 6.92 -1.64
CA SER A 158 -6.06 6.58 -0.45
C SER A 158 -6.66 7.80 0.25
N GLU A 159 -5.96 8.93 0.27
CA GLU A 159 -6.46 10.19 0.83
C GLU A 159 -7.57 10.76 -0.06
N LEU A 160 -7.37 10.74 -1.38
CA LEU A 160 -8.40 11.13 -2.33
C LEU A 160 -9.68 10.29 -2.18
N CYS A 161 -9.55 8.96 -2.07
CA CYS A 161 -10.68 8.05 -1.90
C CYS A 161 -11.40 8.18 -0.55
N SER A 162 -10.77 8.82 0.44
CA SER A 162 -11.39 9.09 1.75
C SER A 162 -12.12 10.44 1.84
N LEU A 163 -12.13 11.24 0.77
CA LEU A 163 -12.84 12.50 0.75
C LEU A 163 -14.36 12.29 0.72
N GLY A 164 -15.08 13.10 1.51
CA GLY A 164 -16.54 13.15 1.49
C GLY A 164 -17.10 14.06 0.41
N SER A 165 -18.35 13.83 0.03
CA SER A 165 -19.09 14.68 -0.91
C SER A 165 -19.42 16.08 -0.34
N ASP A 166 -19.29 16.24 0.98
CA ASP A 166 -19.43 17.48 1.73
C ASP A 166 -18.16 18.36 1.73
N ILE A 167 -17.19 18.05 0.87
CA ILE A 167 -15.94 18.80 0.72
C ILE A 167 -16.19 20.31 0.57
N ASN A 168 -15.53 21.13 1.39
CA ASN A 168 -15.64 22.57 1.29
C ASN A 168 -14.85 23.12 0.09
N LEU A 169 -15.55 23.53 -0.95
CA LEU A 169 -14.99 24.11 -2.17
C LEU A 169 -15.05 25.65 -2.20
N ASN A 170 -15.39 26.30 -1.08
CA ASN A 170 -15.44 27.77 -0.99
C ASN A 170 -14.10 28.37 -0.54
N THR A 171 -13.21 27.53 -0.02
CA THR A 171 -11.85 27.92 0.40
C THR A 171 -10.82 27.37 -0.57
N ASP A 172 -9.62 27.94 -0.54
CA ASP A 172 -8.48 27.46 -1.34
C ASP A 172 -7.67 26.38 -0.61
N GLU A 173 -8.11 25.98 0.57
CA GLU A 173 -7.41 25.08 1.46
C GLU A 173 -8.29 23.90 1.88
N LEU A 174 -7.67 22.71 1.94
CA LEU A 174 -8.27 21.50 2.47
C LEU A 174 -7.39 20.91 3.56
N SER A 175 -7.99 20.52 4.68
CA SER A 175 -7.32 19.79 5.75
C SER A 175 -7.41 18.28 5.49
N ILE A 176 -6.27 17.65 5.30
CA ILE A 176 -6.19 16.22 4.96
C ILE A 176 -5.53 15.44 6.08
N ARG A 177 -6.18 14.38 6.52
CA ARG A 177 -5.61 13.43 7.48
C ARG A 177 -4.80 12.37 6.74
N GLY A 178 -3.49 12.40 6.92
CA GLY A 178 -2.55 11.48 6.29
C GLY A 178 -2.18 10.27 7.17
N LYS A 179 -1.12 9.59 6.78
CA LYS A 179 -0.58 8.42 7.48
C LYS A 179 -0.24 8.76 8.94
N GLY A 180 -0.68 7.91 9.87
CA GLY A 180 -0.45 8.10 11.30
C GLY A 180 -1.32 9.19 11.93
N GLY A 181 -2.45 9.55 11.30
CA GLY A 181 -3.40 10.55 11.82
C GLY A 181 -2.93 12.01 11.72
N LYS A 182 -1.75 12.27 11.13
CA LYS A 182 -1.23 13.63 10.97
C LYS A 182 -2.09 14.42 9.99
N VAL A 183 -2.52 15.60 10.41
CA VAL A 183 -3.26 16.54 9.56
C VAL A 183 -2.29 17.46 8.84
N ARG A 184 -2.52 17.70 7.55
CA ARG A 184 -1.83 18.72 6.78
C ARG A 184 -2.84 19.51 5.96
N VAL A 185 -2.52 20.76 5.70
CA VAL A 185 -3.25 21.62 4.77
C VAL A 185 -2.67 21.44 3.37
N VAL A 186 -3.54 21.36 2.37
CA VAL A 186 -3.19 21.36 0.96
C VAL A 186 -4.01 22.41 0.25
N PHE A 187 -3.47 22.98 -0.83
CA PHE A 187 -4.16 24.00 -1.63
C PHE A 187 -4.91 23.36 -2.79
N ILE A 188 -6.11 23.88 -3.06
CA ILE A 188 -6.95 23.45 -4.18
C ILE A 188 -7.09 24.57 -5.20
N SER A 189 -6.77 24.29 -6.46
CA SER A 189 -6.89 25.24 -7.56
C SER A 189 -8.34 25.46 -7.99
N ASP A 190 -8.61 26.58 -8.65
CA ASP A 190 -9.94 26.86 -9.20
C ASP A 190 -10.34 25.85 -10.27
N SER A 191 -9.40 25.33 -11.07
CA SER A 191 -9.66 24.25 -12.01
C SER A 191 -10.18 23.01 -11.32
N ALA A 192 -9.52 22.60 -10.22
CA ALA A 192 -9.94 21.43 -9.44
C ALA A 192 -11.30 21.65 -8.78
N LYS A 193 -11.54 22.82 -8.15
CA LYS A 193 -12.85 23.17 -7.58
C LYS A 193 -13.97 23.09 -8.61
N ASN A 194 -13.75 23.68 -9.79
CA ASN A 194 -14.74 23.71 -10.87
C ASN A 194 -15.01 22.29 -11.41
N ALA A 195 -13.97 21.47 -11.56
CA ALA A 195 -14.13 20.07 -11.99
C ALA A 195 -14.95 19.27 -10.97
N VAL A 196 -14.63 19.39 -9.66
CA VAL A 196 -15.39 18.73 -8.59
C VAL A 196 -16.83 19.21 -8.53
N LYS A 197 -17.08 20.52 -8.61
CA LYS A 197 -18.45 21.07 -8.62
C LYS A 197 -19.26 20.53 -9.79
N LYS A 198 -18.71 20.49 -11.02
CA LYS A 198 -19.38 19.91 -12.19
C LYS A 198 -19.73 18.45 -11.99
N TYR A 199 -18.79 17.67 -11.45
CA TYR A 199 -19.03 16.25 -11.15
C TYR A 199 -20.13 16.08 -10.11
N LEU A 200 -20.06 16.77 -8.95
CA LEU A 200 -21.06 16.67 -7.88
C LEU A 200 -22.47 17.07 -8.37
N ASN A 201 -22.59 18.14 -9.17
CA ASN A 201 -23.86 18.58 -9.72
C ASN A 201 -24.49 17.57 -10.71
N SER A 202 -23.68 16.69 -11.28
CA SER A 202 -24.14 15.65 -12.21
C SER A 202 -24.46 14.32 -11.53
N ARG A 203 -24.10 14.16 -10.25
CA ARG A 203 -24.40 12.96 -9.45
C ARG A 203 -25.88 12.92 -9.08
N LYS A 204 -26.40 11.70 -9.05
CA LYS A 204 -27.80 11.42 -8.65
C LYS A 204 -27.89 10.41 -7.50
N ASP A 205 -26.74 9.88 -7.04
CA ASP A 205 -26.66 8.93 -5.94
C ASP A 205 -26.58 9.64 -4.59
N MET A 206 -26.81 8.89 -3.51
CA MET A 206 -26.81 9.38 -2.11
C MET A 206 -25.53 9.00 -1.35
N SER A 207 -24.47 8.57 -2.04
CA SER A 207 -23.23 8.17 -1.38
C SER A 207 -22.51 9.36 -0.74
N GLU A 208 -22.06 9.19 0.49
CA GLU A 208 -21.26 10.19 1.20
C GLU A 208 -19.83 10.32 0.65
N ALA A 209 -19.33 9.32 -0.08
CA ALA A 209 -18.00 9.38 -0.69
C ALA A 209 -17.97 10.43 -1.81
N LEU A 210 -16.87 11.21 -1.90
CA LEU A 210 -16.72 12.18 -2.99
C LEU A 210 -16.70 11.49 -4.36
N PHE A 211 -16.00 10.38 -4.50
CA PHE A 211 -15.91 9.64 -5.76
C PHE A 211 -16.55 8.26 -5.64
N VAL A 212 -17.48 7.98 -6.54
CA VAL A 212 -18.19 6.69 -6.59
C VAL A 212 -17.74 5.85 -7.78
N GLN A 213 -17.87 4.52 -7.62
CA GLN A 213 -17.67 3.61 -8.72
C GLN A 213 -18.84 3.76 -9.72
N ILE A 214 -18.51 4.02 -10.97
CA ILE A 214 -19.49 4.07 -12.04
C ILE A 214 -19.37 2.77 -12.83
N THR A 215 -20.40 1.95 -12.74
CA THR A 215 -20.48 0.68 -13.47
C THR A 215 -21.14 0.96 -14.83
N ASP A 216 -20.43 0.73 -15.92
CA ASP A 216 -21.05 0.74 -17.25
C ASP A 216 -22.11 -0.36 -17.31
N GLU A 217 -23.32 -0.06 -17.78
CA GLU A 217 -24.42 -1.02 -17.89
C GLU A 217 -24.04 -2.23 -18.76
N THR A 218 -23.07 -2.09 -19.64
CA THR A 218 -22.47 -3.17 -20.42
C THR A 218 -21.79 -4.25 -19.59
N ASN A 219 -21.29 -3.93 -18.38
CA ASN A 219 -20.69 -4.91 -17.46
C ASN A 219 -21.71 -5.66 -16.60
N LYS A 220 -22.92 -5.10 -16.40
CA LYS A 220 -24.02 -5.82 -15.73
C LYS A 220 -24.48 -7.06 -16.48
N LYS A 221 -24.42 -7.05 -17.82
CA LYS A 221 -24.77 -8.22 -18.67
C LYS A 221 -23.77 -9.37 -18.60
N ARG A 222 -22.49 -9.11 -18.21
CA ARG A 222 -21.46 -10.17 -18.07
C ARG A 222 -21.46 -10.85 -16.70
N SER A 223 -21.98 -10.22 -15.66
CA SER A 223 -22.07 -10.82 -14.31
C SER A 223 -23.29 -11.73 -14.14
N ASN A 224 -24.30 -11.61 -15.01
CA ASN A 224 -25.51 -12.45 -14.99
C ASN A 224 -25.43 -13.68 -15.91
N LEU A 225 -24.25 -13.99 -16.46
CA LEU A 225 -23.95 -15.14 -17.33
C LEU A 225 -22.94 -16.10 -16.71
N LYS A 226 -22.89 -16.18 -15.37
CA LYS A 226 -22.17 -17.26 -14.65
C LYS A 226 -23.08 -17.91 -13.63
#